data_c193356f887770c4a91dad8deefcce9c
#
_entry.id   c193356f887770c4a91dad8deefcce9c
#
_cell.length_a   1.000
_cell.length_b   1.000
_cell.length_c   1.000
_cell.angle_alpha   90.00
_cell.angle_beta   90.00
_cell.angle_gamma   90.00
#
_symmetry.space_group_name_H-M   'P 1'
#
loop_
_entity.id
_entity.type
_entity.pdbx_description
1 polymer ?
#
loop_
_entity_poly.entity_id
_entity_poly.type
_entity_poly.pdbx_seq_one_letter_code
_entity_poly.pdbx_strand_id
1 'polypeptide(L)'
;MKQGLILLAVFMFALTGISMAAGINQINRDGHVLNYSDIALGGIMAGTTRAEVEEIYGAPTTRTEPEWSDARNDMIDTYTYGTSFHVKFIGDRAEFINTDAPNGIATPAGVTVGDPQSKILRIYGKPYRYSKAENGRETFVYRDQYHIGLAFTAQRGFITSIGIVGSE
;
A
#
# COMPACT_ATOMS: atom_id res chain seq x y z
N MET A 1 74.33 -22.09 20.08
CA MET A 1 73.46 -20.90 20.19
C MET A 1 72.62 -20.85 18.91
N LYS A 2 71.36 -21.24 18.97
CA LYS A 2 70.40 -21.16 17.87
C LYS A 2 69.24 -20.30 18.36
N GLN A 3 69.11 -19.13 17.81
CA GLN A 3 68.00 -18.22 18.06
C GLN A 3 66.77 -18.71 17.26
N GLY A 4 65.73 -19.08 17.96
CA GLY A 4 64.43 -19.41 17.36
C GLY A 4 63.63 -18.13 17.12
N LEU A 5 63.31 -17.84 15.86
CA LEU A 5 62.44 -16.75 15.44
C LEU A 5 60.97 -17.17 15.65
N ILE A 6 60.32 -16.54 16.61
CA ILE A 6 58.87 -16.77 16.85
C ILE A 6 58.14 -15.85 15.89
N LEU A 7 57.49 -16.45 14.87
CA LEU A 7 56.61 -15.76 13.93
C LEU A 7 55.22 -15.57 14.58
N LEU A 8 54.94 -14.33 14.98
CA LEU A 8 53.64 -13.95 15.55
C LEU A 8 52.67 -13.72 14.38
N ALA A 9 51.81 -14.70 14.10
CA ALA A 9 50.72 -14.55 13.12
C ALA A 9 49.61 -13.69 13.73
N VAL A 10 49.52 -12.43 13.33
CA VAL A 10 48.40 -11.54 13.65
C VAL A 10 47.22 -11.94 12.77
N PHE A 11 46.27 -12.64 13.35
CA PHE A 11 44.96 -12.92 12.71
C PHE A 11 44.13 -11.60 12.73
N MET A 12 44.12 -10.89 11.59
CA MET A 12 43.19 -9.81 11.36
C MET A 12 41.81 -10.42 11.13
N PHE A 13 40.94 -10.39 12.16
CA PHE A 13 39.52 -10.60 11.99
C PHE A 13 38.97 -9.39 11.23
N ALA A 14 38.73 -9.57 9.93
CA ALA A 14 37.91 -8.64 9.17
C ALA A 14 36.48 -8.78 9.70
N LEU A 15 36.03 -7.84 10.55
CA LEU A 15 34.60 -7.63 10.81
C LEU A 15 33.98 -7.19 9.50
N THR A 16 33.41 -8.13 8.74
CA THR A 16 32.45 -7.83 7.71
C THR A 16 31.19 -7.33 8.42
N GLY A 17 31.12 -6.01 8.63
CA GLY A 17 29.90 -5.36 9.08
C GLY A 17 28.81 -5.66 8.07
N ILE A 18 27.83 -6.50 8.45
CA ILE A 18 26.59 -6.65 7.70
C ILE A 18 25.88 -5.32 7.85
N SER A 19 26.06 -4.44 6.86
CA SER A 19 25.25 -3.23 6.72
C SER A 19 23.82 -3.68 6.45
N MET A 20 23.00 -3.69 7.48
CA MET A 20 21.55 -3.78 7.31
C MET A 20 21.14 -2.54 6.53
N ALA A 21 20.86 -2.71 5.25
CA ALA A 21 20.40 -1.62 4.43
C ALA A 21 19.02 -1.20 4.95
N ALA A 22 18.97 -0.07 5.65
CA ALA A 22 17.72 0.52 6.10
C ALA A 22 16.82 0.74 4.87
N GLY A 23 15.54 0.36 4.97
CA GLY A 23 14.57 0.58 3.91
C GLY A 23 14.50 2.05 3.51
N ILE A 24 14.23 2.31 2.22
CA ILE A 24 14.08 3.67 1.69
C ILE A 24 12.69 4.19 2.05
N ASN A 25 12.62 5.40 2.60
CA ASN A 25 11.37 6.13 2.81
C ASN A 25 11.57 7.58 2.34
N GLN A 26 10.90 7.97 1.26
CA GLN A 26 11.03 9.27 0.64
C GLN A 26 9.68 9.98 0.60
N ILE A 27 9.66 11.25 1.02
CA ILE A 27 8.51 12.16 0.85
C ILE A 27 8.87 13.17 -0.23
N ASN A 28 8.10 13.19 -1.30
CA ASN A 28 8.25 14.10 -2.43
C ASN A 28 7.18 15.17 -2.35
N ARG A 29 7.52 16.37 -1.88
CA ARG A 29 6.55 17.48 -1.76
C ARG A 29 6.05 17.99 -3.12
N ASP A 30 6.82 17.74 -4.17
CA ASP A 30 6.52 18.03 -5.58
C ASP A 30 5.94 16.80 -6.31
N GLY A 31 5.48 15.80 -5.58
CA GLY A 31 4.77 14.65 -6.13
C GLY A 31 3.47 15.07 -6.82
N HIS A 32 3.05 14.28 -7.81
CA HIS A 32 1.81 14.53 -8.53
C HIS A 32 0.60 14.49 -7.59
N VAL A 33 -0.22 15.54 -7.60
CA VAL A 33 -1.47 15.65 -6.86
C VAL A 33 -2.60 15.18 -7.75
N LEU A 34 -3.36 14.18 -7.28
CA LEU A 34 -4.49 13.62 -8.03
C LEU A 34 -5.75 14.48 -7.86
N ASN A 35 -6.66 14.41 -8.85
CA ASN A 35 -8.03 14.84 -8.61
C ASN A 35 -8.74 13.80 -7.74
N TYR A 36 -9.72 14.24 -6.96
CA TYR A 36 -10.49 13.35 -6.11
C TYR A 36 -11.14 12.18 -6.89
N SER A 37 -11.63 12.45 -8.11
CA SER A 37 -12.22 11.44 -8.99
C SER A 37 -11.23 10.36 -9.48
N ASP A 38 -9.93 10.64 -9.43
CA ASP A 38 -8.90 9.67 -9.81
C ASP A 38 -8.58 8.68 -8.68
N ILE A 39 -9.08 8.98 -7.45
CA ILE A 39 -8.89 8.17 -6.25
C ILE A 39 -10.13 7.29 -6.05
N ALA A 40 -10.28 6.31 -6.92
CA ALA A 40 -11.32 5.29 -6.83
C ALA A 40 -10.72 3.90 -7.08
N LEU A 41 -11.38 2.88 -6.57
CA LEU A 41 -11.00 1.49 -6.76
C LEU A 41 -12.27 0.65 -6.98
N GLY A 42 -12.39 0.07 -8.18
CA GLY A 42 -13.60 -0.64 -8.57
C GLY A 42 -14.88 0.23 -8.58
N GLY A 43 -14.72 1.54 -8.85
CA GLY A 43 -15.85 2.48 -8.81
C GLY A 43 -16.20 3.01 -7.41
N ILE A 44 -15.54 2.53 -6.35
CA ILE A 44 -15.75 2.99 -4.96
C ILE A 44 -14.71 4.04 -4.61
N MET A 45 -15.15 5.14 -4.01
CA MET A 45 -14.33 6.21 -3.44
C MET A 45 -14.48 6.24 -1.92
N ALA A 46 -13.56 6.92 -1.23
CA ALA A 46 -13.77 7.25 0.18
C ALA A 46 -15.05 8.09 0.32
N GLY A 47 -15.90 7.78 1.30
CA GLY A 47 -17.18 8.44 1.52
C GLY A 47 -18.37 7.82 0.75
N THR A 48 -18.16 6.88 -0.19
CA THR A 48 -19.26 6.12 -0.82
C THR A 48 -20.07 5.42 0.25
N THR A 49 -21.41 5.54 0.19
CA THR A 49 -22.29 4.93 1.18
C THR A 49 -22.38 3.40 1.00
N ARG A 50 -22.75 2.71 2.06
CA ARG A 50 -22.96 1.25 2.05
C ARG A 50 -23.97 0.84 0.99
N ALA A 51 -25.09 1.57 0.87
CA ALA A 51 -26.12 1.31 -0.11
C ALA A 51 -25.60 1.45 -1.56
N GLU A 52 -24.78 2.46 -1.86
CA GLU A 52 -24.15 2.63 -3.16
C GLU A 52 -23.15 1.50 -3.47
N VAL A 53 -22.38 1.03 -2.48
CA VAL A 53 -21.49 -0.12 -2.65
C VAL A 53 -22.29 -1.38 -2.95
N GLU A 54 -23.41 -1.62 -2.25
CA GLU A 54 -24.29 -2.76 -2.50
C GLU A 54 -25.05 -2.65 -3.83
N GLU A 55 -25.34 -1.45 -4.31
CA GLU A 55 -25.90 -1.24 -5.64
C GLU A 55 -24.92 -1.68 -6.75
N ILE A 56 -23.62 -1.44 -6.56
CA ILE A 56 -22.58 -1.80 -7.54
C ILE A 56 -22.23 -3.29 -7.48
N TYR A 57 -22.07 -3.85 -6.28
CA TYR A 57 -21.51 -5.19 -6.08
C TYR A 57 -22.50 -6.24 -5.54
N GLY A 58 -23.70 -5.82 -5.15
CA GLY A 58 -24.65 -6.66 -4.45
C GLY A 58 -24.25 -6.92 -2.99
N ALA A 59 -24.80 -7.97 -2.39
CA ALA A 59 -24.44 -8.38 -1.04
C ALA A 59 -22.99 -8.86 -0.99
N PRO A 60 -22.22 -8.54 0.07
CA PRO A 60 -20.85 -9.00 0.22
C PRO A 60 -20.78 -10.53 0.41
N THR A 61 -19.66 -11.13 -0.03
CA THR A 61 -19.38 -12.56 0.20
C THR A 61 -19.25 -12.86 1.69
N THR A 62 -18.57 -11.98 2.41
CA THR A 62 -18.45 -12.02 3.88
C THR A 62 -18.50 -10.61 4.45
N ARG A 63 -18.93 -10.51 5.70
CA ARG A 63 -18.95 -9.28 6.48
C ARG A 63 -18.42 -9.56 7.88
N THR A 64 -17.57 -8.68 8.41
CA THR A 64 -17.21 -8.73 9.84
C THR A 64 -18.38 -8.23 10.69
N GLU A 65 -18.47 -8.72 11.93
CA GLU A 65 -19.39 -8.11 12.90
C GLU A 65 -18.98 -6.64 13.15
N PRO A 66 -19.96 -5.72 13.21
CA PRO A 66 -19.68 -4.33 13.52
C PRO A 66 -19.09 -4.18 14.93
N GLU A 67 -17.98 -3.45 15.03
CA GLU A 67 -17.30 -3.14 16.29
C GLU A 67 -17.28 -1.63 16.53
N TRP A 68 -17.47 -1.20 17.77
CA TRP A 68 -17.35 0.21 18.16
C TRP A 68 -15.88 0.65 18.18
N SER A 69 -15.58 1.78 17.57
CA SER A 69 -14.25 2.38 17.58
C SER A 69 -14.26 3.71 18.35
N ASP A 70 -13.60 3.72 19.49
CA ASP A 70 -13.45 4.95 20.27
C ASP A 70 -12.68 6.03 19.51
N ALA A 71 -11.70 5.63 18.70
CA ALA A 71 -10.90 6.57 17.90
C ALA A 71 -11.71 7.26 16.80
N ARG A 72 -12.74 6.58 16.27
CA ARG A 72 -13.60 7.12 15.21
C ARG A 72 -14.97 7.58 15.72
N ASN A 73 -15.31 7.23 16.98
CA ASN A 73 -16.59 7.47 17.61
C ASN A 73 -17.77 6.96 16.76
N ASP A 74 -17.59 5.79 16.14
CA ASP A 74 -18.56 5.15 15.25
C ASP A 74 -18.32 3.64 15.16
N MET A 75 -19.26 2.92 14.55
CA MET A 75 -19.16 1.49 14.25
C MET A 75 -18.25 1.26 13.05
N ILE A 76 -17.45 0.22 13.13
CA ILE A 76 -16.54 -0.20 12.05
C ILE A 76 -16.87 -1.63 11.66
N ASP A 77 -17.00 -1.89 10.37
CA ASP A 77 -17.08 -3.22 9.79
C ASP A 77 -16.47 -3.27 8.39
N THR A 78 -16.25 -4.47 7.87
CA THR A 78 -15.63 -4.68 6.57
C THR A 78 -16.48 -5.62 5.74
N TYR A 79 -16.83 -5.19 4.53
CA TYR A 79 -17.37 -6.03 3.48
C TYR A 79 -16.24 -6.62 2.65
N THR A 80 -16.34 -7.91 2.34
CA THR A 80 -15.43 -8.59 1.43
C THR A 80 -16.18 -9.15 0.25
N TYR A 81 -15.77 -8.82 -0.95
CA TYR A 81 -16.29 -9.33 -2.21
C TYR A 81 -15.29 -10.31 -2.81
N GLY A 82 -15.76 -11.53 -3.07
CA GLY A 82 -14.86 -12.65 -3.36
C GLY A 82 -13.97 -12.96 -2.16
N THR A 83 -12.64 -12.94 -2.37
CA THR A 83 -11.66 -13.20 -1.31
C THR A 83 -10.64 -12.08 -1.13
N SER A 84 -10.70 -11.02 -1.94
CA SER A 84 -9.58 -10.09 -2.10
C SER A 84 -9.97 -8.65 -2.39
N PHE A 85 -11.26 -8.33 -2.42
CA PHE A 85 -11.73 -6.95 -2.52
C PHE A 85 -12.47 -6.59 -1.23
N HIS A 86 -11.90 -5.64 -0.49
CA HIS A 86 -12.33 -5.28 0.85
C HIS A 86 -12.75 -3.81 0.90
N VAL A 87 -13.92 -3.55 1.47
CA VAL A 87 -14.44 -2.21 1.73
C VAL A 87 -14.72 -2.09 3.22
N LYS A 88 -13.91 -1.30 3.92
CA LYS A 88 -14.07 -1.02 5.34
C LYS A 88 -14.91 0.24 5.50
N PHE A 89 -15.97 0.13 6.27
CA PHE A 89 -16.88 1.21 6.60
C PHE A 89 -16.60 1.76 7.99
N ILE A 90 -16.80 3.07 8.14
CA ILE A 90 -16.96 3.75 9.41
C ILE A 90 -18.37 4.35 9.38
N GLY A 91 -19.24 3.89 10.26
CA GLY A 91 -20.68 4.12 10.14
C GLY A 91 -21.22 3.57 8.82
N ASP A 92 -21.79 4.45 8.01
CA ASP A 92 -22.39 4.11 6.72
C ASP A 92 -21.46 4.43 5.52
N ARG A 93 -20.22 4.86 5.75
CA ARG A 93 -19.34 5.33 4.66
C ARG A 93 -18.08 4.50 4.53
N ALA A 94 -17.73 4.16 3.28
CA ALA A 94 -16.47 3.52 2.93
C ALA A 94 -15.30 4.48 3.22
N GLU A 95 -14.30 4.03 3.96
CA GLU A 95 -13.11 4.84 4.27
C GLU A 95 -11.83 4.17 3.78
N PHE A 96 -11.74 2.85 3.88
CA PHE A 96 -10.60 2.10 3.35
C PHE A 96 -11.10 1.07 2.34
N ILE A 97 -10.59 1.14 1.14
CA ILE A 97 -10.92 0.24 0.05
C ILE A 97 -9.63 -0.42 -0.41
N ASN A 98 -9.59 -1.72 -0.51
CA ASN A 98 -8.37 -2.45 -0.87
C ASN A 98 -8.66 -3.66 -1.73
N THR A 99 -7.75 -3.94 -2.68
CA THR A 99 -7.67 -5.21 -3.39
C THR A 99 -6.23 -5.74 -3.36
N ASP A 100 -6.06 -7.04 -3.15
CA ASP A 100 -4.75 -7.70 -2.99
C ASP A 100 -4.57 -8.96 -3.88
N ALA A 101 -5.45 -9.14 -4.86
CA ALA A 101 -5.32 -10.18 -5.86
C ALA A 101 -5.76 -9.69 -7.26
N PRO A 102 -5.32 -10.36 -8.34
CA PRO A 102 -5.71 -10.05 -9.71
C PRO A 102 -7.16 -10.51 -9.98
N ASN A 103 -8.12 -9.76 -9.46
CA ASN A 103 -9.57 -10.00 -9.52
C ASN A 103 -10.31 -9.08 -10.50
N GLY A 104 -9.59 -8.27 -11.29
CA GLY A 104 -10.16 -7.33 -12.24
C GLY A 104 -10.56 -5.97 -11.65
N ILE A 105 -10.47 -5.79 -10.32
CA ILE A 105 -10.70 -4.49 -9.69
C ILE A 105 -9.61 -3.52 -10.12
N ALA A 106 -10.02 -2.39 -10.68
CA ALA A 106 -9.12 -1.41 -11.28
C ALA A 106 -9.33 -0.02 -10.70
N THR A 107 -8.29 0.82 -10.79
CA THR A 107 -8.41 2.27 -10.64
C THR A 107 -9.09 2.89 -11.87
N PRO A 108 -9.56 4.15 -11.86
CA PRO A 108 -10.13 4.83 -13.03
C PRO A 108 -9.19 4.84 -14.23
N ALA A 109 -7.88 4.90 -13.98
CA ALA A 109 -6.85 4.84 -15.03
C ALA A 109 -6.50 3.41 -15.50
N GLY A 110 -7.27 2.39 -15.07
CA GLY A 110 -7.14 1.00 -15.51
C GLY A 110 -5.93 0.26 -14.93
N VAL A 111 -5.42 0.68 -13.78
CA VAL A 111 -4.35 -0.06 -13.07
C VAL A 111 -4.96 -1.13 -12.17
N THR A 112 -4.46 -2.36 -12.27
CA THR A 112 -4.93 -3.54 -11.53
C THR A 112 -3.79 -4.22 -10.77
N VAL A 113 -4.12 -5.06 -9.80
CA VAL A 113 -3.16 -6.02 -9.21
C VAL A 113 -2.70 -6.99 -10.29
N GLY A 114 -1.40 -7.28 -10.32
CA GLY A 114 -0.74 -8.08 -11.35
C GLY A 114 -0.12 -7.26 -12.48
N ASP A 115 -0.46 -6.00 -12.64
CA ASP A 115 0.20 -5.11 -13.59
C ASP A 115 1.69 -4.91 -13.24
N PRO A 116 2.57 -4.65 -14.24
CA PRO A 116 3.93 -4.23 -13.98
C PRO A 116 3.97 -2.92 -13.17
N GLN A 117 4.83 -2.85 -12.15
CA GLN A 117 4.93 -1.65 -11.30
C GLN A 117 5.31 -0.38 -12.09
N SER A 118 6.03 -0.53 -13.23
CA SER A 118 6.36 0.60 -14.12
C SER A 118 5.12 1.32 -14.67
N LYS A 119 3.97 0.65 -14.71
CA LYS A 119 2.68 1.24 -15.12
C LYS A 119 2.25 2.34 -14.14
N ILE A 120 2.55 2.20 -12.84
CA ILE A 120 2.23 3.20 -11.80
C ILE A 120 2.88 4.54 -12.16
N LEU A 121 4.21 4.55 -12.33
CA LEU A 121 4.96 5.77 -12.62
C LEU A 121 4.61 6.38 -13.98
N ARG A 122 4.30 5.55 -14.97
CA ARG A 122 3.90 6.01 -16.30
C ARG A 122 2.55 6.73 -16.29
N ILE A 123 1.60 6.28 -15.48
CA ILE A 123 0.24 6.81 -15.41
C ILE A 123 0.14 7.94 -14.38
N TYR A 124 0.67 7.73 -13.18
CA TYR A 124 0.50 8.64 -12.06
C TYR A 124 1.72 9.56 -11.82
N GLY A 125 2.84 9.34 -12.54
CA GLY A 125 4.04 10.14 -12.38
C GLY A 125 4.73 9.93 -11.04
N LYS A 126 5.38 10.99 -10.52
CA LYS A 126 6.13 10.96 -9.26
C LYS A 126 5.18 10.85 -8.07
N PRO A 127 5.30 9.84 -7.19
CA PRO A 127 4.44 9.68 -6.02
C PRO A 127 4.74 10.76 -4.97
N TYR A 128 3.74 11.10 -4.15
CA TYR A 128 3.93 11.92 -2.96
C TYR A 128 4.85 11.23 -1.95
N ARG A 129 4.64 9.93 -1.69
CA ARG A 129 5.51 9.11 -0.86
C ARG A 129 5.92 7.85 -1.61
N TYR A 130 7.21 7.54 -1.53
CA TYR A 130 7.76 6.27 -1.99
C TYR A 130 8.53 5.63 -0.84
N SER A 131 8.34 4.33 -0.64
CA SER A 131 9.12 3.55 0.29
C SER A 131 9.48 2.19 -0.30
N LYS A 132 10.66 1.69 0.08
CA LYS A 132 11.13 0.35 -0.25
C LYS A 132 11.62 -0.31 1.02
N ALA A 133 10.99 -1.42 1.37
CA ALA A 133 11.35 -2.23 2.52
C ALA A 133 12.53 -3.16 2.17
N GLU A 134 13.22 -3.66 3.20
CA GLU A 134 14.36 -4.58 3.04
C GLU A 134 14.01 -5.86 2.28
N ASN A 135 12.79 -6.35 2.41
CA ASN A 135 12.27 -7.52 1.69
C ASN A 135 11.94 -7.23 0.21
N GLY A 136 12.29 -6.05 -0.29
CA GLY A 136 12.05 -5.63 -1.67
C GLY A 136 10.62 -5.19 -1.98
N ARG A 137 9.73 -5.09 -0.98
CA ARG A 137 8.38 -4.52 -1.15
C ARG A 137 8.49 -3.01 -1.34
N GLU A 138 7.86 -2.51 -2.39
CA GLU A 138 7.83 -1.09 -2.74
C GLU A 138 6.41 -0.54 -2.56
N THR A 139 6.27 0.66 -2.02
CA THR A 139 4.98 1.33 -1.84
C THR A 139 5.04 2.72 -2.47
N PHE A 140 4.05 3.03 -3.28
CA PHE A 140 3.86 4.30 -3.97
C PHE A 140 2.55 4.90 -3.48
N VAL A 141 2.61 6.09 -2.88
CA VAL A 141 1.42 6.78 -2.36
C VAL A 141 1.23 8.09 -3.12
N TYR A 142 0.06 8.26 -3.66
CA TYR A 142 -0.45 9.47 -4.27
C TYR A 142 -1.55 10.03 -3.38
N ARG A 143 -1.81 11.32 -3.44
CA ARG A 143 -2.88 11.95 -2.67
C ARG A 143 -3.49 13.09 -3.44
N ASP A 144 -4.71 13.47 -3.06
CA ASP A 144 -5.33 14.71 -3.46
C ASP A 144 -4.93 15.87 -2.53
N GLN A 145 -5.52 17.02 -2.75
CA GLN A 145 -5.33 18.21 -1.89
C GLN A 145 -5.92 18.06 -0.48
N TYR A 146 -6.79 17.08 -0.24
CA TYR A 146 -7.45 16.80 1.04
C TYR A 146 -6.81 15.63 1.79
N HIS A 147 -5.67 15.15 1.31
CA HIS A 147 -4.90 14.04 1.88
C HIS A 147 -5.54 12.65 1.76
N ILE A 148 -6.59 12.50 0.95
CA ILE A 148 -7.08 11.18 0.58
C ILE A 148 -6.05 10.54 -0.36
N GLY A 149 -5.68 9.29 -0.08
CA GLY A 149 -4.57 8.63 -0.75
C GLY A 149 -4.98 7.45 -1.61
N LEU A 150 -4.30 7.30 -2.76
CA LEU A 150 -4.26 6.09 -3.56
C LEU A 150 -2.87 5.46 -3.38
N ALA A 151 -2.83 4.25 -2.84
CA ALA A 151 -1.61 3.54 -2.54
C ALA A 151 -1.48 2.28 -3.38
N PHE A 152 -0.28 2.05 -3.92
CA PHE A 152 0.09 0.84 -4.63
C PHE A 152 1.23 0.16 -3.88
N THR A 153 1.09 -1.13 -3.63
CA THR A 153 2.19 -1.97 -3.17
C THR A 153 2.65 -2.86 -4.31
N ALA A 154 3.96 -2.90 -4.53
CA ALA A 154 4.56 -3.75 -5.54
C ALA A 154 5.65 -4.63 -4.93
N GLN A 155 5.83 -5.82 -5.49
CA GLN A 155 6.90 -6.73 -5.14
C GLN A 155 7.37 -7.49 -6.39
N ARG A 156 8.68 -7.66 -6.53
CA ARG A 156 9.30 -8.34 -7.68
C ARG A 156 8.87 -7.76 -9.04
N GLY A 157 8.62 -6.43 -9.08
CA GLY A 157 8.26 -5.72 -10.30
C GLY A 157 6.78 -5.75 -10.68
N PHE A 158 5.90 -6.34 -9.86
CA PHE A 158 4.46 -6.41 -10.09
C PHE A 158 3.67 -5.81 -8.94
N ILE A 159 2.52 -5.22 -9.25
CA ILE A 159 1.59 -4.69 -8.24
C ILE A 159 0.94 -5.86 -7.51
N THR A 160 1.03 -5.85 -6.19
CA THR A 160 0.46 -6.89 -5.31
C THR A 160 -0.72 -6.42 -4.49
N SER A 161 -0.91 -5.11 -4.35
CA SER A 161 -2.07 -4.54 -3.68
C SER A 161 -2.30 -3.10 -4.16
N ILE A 162 -3.57 -2.70 -4.20
CA ILE A 162 -4.00 -1.32 -4.45
C ILE A 162 -5.00 -0.97 -3.35
N GLY A 163 -4.85 0.21 -2.75
CA GLY A 163 -5.76 0.66 -1.70
C GLY A 163 -6.03 2.15 -1.73
N ILE A 164 -7.21 2.52 -1.24
CA ILE A 164 -7.57 3.89 -0.90
C ILE A 164 -7.52 4.01 0.61
N VAL A 165 -6.85 5.05 1.08
CA VAL A 165 -6.76 5.40 2.48
C VAL A 165 -7.39 6.77 2.67
N GLY A 166 -8.28 6.88 3.64
CA GLY A 166 -8.85 8.16 4.05
C GLY A 166 -7.80 9.11 4.61
N SER A 167 -8.18 10.36 4.86
CA SER A 167 -7.31 11.34 5.54
C SER A 167 -6.96 10.86 6.95
N GLU A 168 -5.67 10.80 7.27
CA GLU A 168 -5.18 10.61 8.64
C GLU A 168 -5.44 11.84 9.49
#